data_76b98814a0a3b1faf1eac464af8cc612
#
_entry.id   76b98814a0a3b1faf1eac464af8cc612
#
_cell.length_a   1.000
_cell.length_b   1.000
_cell.length_c   1.000
_cell.angle_alpha   90.00
_cell.angle_beta   90.00
_cell.angle_gamma   90.00
#
_symmetry.space_group_name_H-M   'P 1'
#
loop_
_entity.id
_entity.type
_entity.pdbx_description
1 polymer ?
#
loop_
_entity_poly.entity_id
_entity_poly.type
_entity_poly.pdbx_seq_one_letter_code
_entity_poly.pdbx_strand_id
1 'polypeptide(L)'
;FHLIVAAGGDGTQAAVASALADTDVAMAVIPGGTFNYFARDLGSGETVEQALKIFEAPQLRHVHVGDVNGMIFLNNISFGAYPEILKRRESFYRRWGRSRVAAYWSALVALWNLRHPLHLTVRAEGRDQHFTTALAFVAKSAVQLDTFGLEGADRVREGHLALLIARARKP
;
A
#
# COMPACT_ATOMS: atom_id res chain seq x y z
N PHE A 1 18.20 3.29 -21.69
CA PHE A 1 18.57 2.79 -20.35
C PHE A 1 18.01 1.39 -20.21
N HIS A 2 18.76 0.50 -19.55
CA HIS A 2 18.33 -0.88 -19.29
C HIS A 2 17.96 -1.09 -17.82
N LEU A 3 18.35 -0.17 -16.95
CA LEU A 3 18.11 -0.20 -15.52
C LEU A 3 17.91 1.22 -14.98
N ILE A 4 16.87 1.37 -14.16
CA ILE A 4 16.63 2.58 -13.35
C ILE A 4 16.77 2.20 -11.88
N VAL A 5 17.50 2.99 -11.13
CA VAL A 5 17.64 2.83 -9.67
C VAL A 5 16.72 3.82 -8.96
N ALA A 6 15.72 3.30 -8.27
CA ALA A 6 14.80 4.09 -7.46
C ALA A 6 15.32 4.19 -6.02
N ALA A 7 15.97 5.29 -5.67
CA ALA A 7 16.43 5.58 -4.32
C ALA A 7 15.40 6.46 -3.60
N GLY A 8 14.77 5.95 -2.54
CA GLY A 8 13.76 6.68 -1.79
C GLY A 8 12.80 5.79 -1.02
N GLY A 9 11.77 6.39 -0.45
CA GLY A 9 10.69 5.66 0.23
C GLY A 9 9.67 5.05 -0.74
N ASP A 10 8.69 4.34 -0.18
CA ASP A 10 7.65 3.61 -0.93
C ASP A 10 6.94 4.47 -2.00
N GLY A 11 6.69 5.75 -1.71
CA GLY A 11 6.06 6.67 -2.68
C GLY A 11 6.94 6.96 -3.90
N THR A 12 8.25 7.17 -3.71
CA THR A 12 9.21 7.36 -4.81
C THR A 12 9.31 6.08 -5.64
N GLN A 13 9.39 4.94 -4.98
CA GLN A 13 9.46 3.63 -5.63
C GLN A 13 8.20 3.36 -6.46
N ALA A 14 7.01 3.68 -5.93
CA ALA A 14 5.75 3.55 -6.67
C ALA A 14 5.67 4.47 -7.90
N ALA A 15 6.16 5.71 -7.78
CA ALA A 15 6.20 6.65 -8.91
C ALA A 15 7.12 6.15 -10.03
N VAL A 16 8.31 5.64 -9.68
CA VAL A 16 9.24 5.06 -10.66
C VAL A 16 8.65 3.80 -11.28
N ALA A 17 8.09 2.89 -10.48
CA ALA A 17 7.44 1.68 -10.98
C ALA A 17 6.29 2.02 -11.95
N SER A 18 5.50 3.05 -11.65
CA SER A 18 4.42 3.51 -12.52
C SER A 18 4.94 4.03 -13.87
N ALA A 19 6.08 4.71 -13.88
CA ALA A 19 6.71 5.19 -15.11
C ALA A 19 7.36 4.07 -15.93
N LEU A 20 7.72 2.95 -15.30
CA LEU A 20 8.37 1.80 -15.93
C LEU A 20 7.40 0.65 -16.25
N ALA A 21 6.17 0.72 -15.77
CA ALA A 21 5.14 -0.26 -16.13
C ALA A 21 5.01 -0.32 -17.67
N ASP A 22 4.83 -1.51 -18.20
CA ASP A 22 4.75 -1.75 -19.65
C ASP A 22 6.01 -1.40 -20.44
N THR A 23 7.18 -1.30 -19.80
CA THR A 23 8.49 -1.15 -20.45
C THR A 23 9.40 -2.34 -20.14
N ASP A 24 10.42 -2.54 -20.97
CA ASP A 24 11.47 -3.55 -20.73
C ASP A 24 12.61 -3.05 -19.82
N VAL A 25 12.43 -1.91 -19.17
CA VAL A 25 13.45 -1.32 -18.30
C VAL A 25 13.35 -1.91 -16.90
N ALA A 26 14.44 -2.52 -16.44
CA ALA A 26 14.51 -3.05 -15.07
C ALA A 26 14.54 -1.93 -14.03
N MET A 27 14.02 -2.22 -12.85
CA MET A 27 14.06 -1.32 -11.69
C MET A 27 14.84 -1.96 -10.55
N ALA A 28 15.84 -1.26 -10.04
CA ALA A 28 16.46 -1.58 -8.76
C ALA A 28 15.99 -0.60 -7.68
N VAL A 29 15.96 -1.06 -6.43
CA VAL A 29 15.38 -0.30 -5.32
C VAL A 29 16.42 -0.10 -4.22
N ILE A 30 16.61 1.15 -3.80
CA ILE A 30 17.41 1.52 -2.64
C ILE A 30 16.45 2.15 -1.61
N PRO A 31 16.30 1.54 -0.40
CA PRO A 31 15.40 2.04 0.62
C PRO A 31 15.88 3.36 1.20
N GLY A 32 15.03 4.38 1.23
CA GLY A 32 15.30 5.70 1.78
C GLY A 32 14.11 6.31 2.53
N GLY A 33 13.09 5.50 2.81
CA GLY A 33 11.89 5.89 3.55
C GLY A 33 11.85 5.34 4.97
N THR A 34 10.71 5.54 5.61
CA THR A 34 10.49 5.08 7.00
C THR A 34 10.14 3.60 7.07
N PHE A 35 9.33 3.08 6.14
CA PHE A 35 8.82 1.71 6.19
C PHE A 35 9.46 0.79 5.17
N ASN A 36 9.69 1.27 3.96
CA ASN A 36 10.35 0.58 2.87
C ASN A 36 9.76 -0.82 2.58
N TYR A 37 8.42 -0.92 2.64
CA TYR A 37 7.72 -2.19 2.48
C TYR A 37 8.05 -2.88 1.16
N PHE A 38 8.05 -2.13 0.06
CA PHE A 38 8.35 -2.70 -1.24
C PHE A 38 9.79 -3.20 -1.34
N ALA A 39 10.78 -2.44 -0.86
CA ALA A 39 12.17 -2.87 -0.82
C ALA A 39 12.34 -4.16 0.00
N ARG A 40 11.63 -4.27 1.12
CA ARG A 40 11.64 -5.45 2.00
C ARG A 40 10.96 -6.65 1.33
N ASP A 41 9.83 -6.47 0.65
CA ASP A 41 9.15 -7.52 -0.14
C ASP A 41 10.03 -8.02 -1.29
N LEU A 42 10.86 -7.15 -1.87
CA LEU A 42 11.87 -7.53 -2.86
C LEU A 42 13.09 -8.24 -2.25
N GLY A 43 13.26 -8.23 -0.95
CA GLY A 43 14.47 -8.72 -0.29
C GLY A 43 15.66 -7.77 -0.45
N SER A 44 15.44 -6.51 -0.84
CA SER A 44 16.49 -5.49 -0.97
C SER A 44 17.00 -4.98 0.39
N GLY A 45 16.41 -5.44 1.48
CA GLY A 45 16.78 -5.03 2.82
C GLY A 45 16.12 -3.73 3.26
N GLU A 46 16.55 -3.25 4.43
CA GLU A 46 16.00 -2.06 5.09
C GLU A 46 16.96 -0.87 5.05
N THR A 47 18.23 -1.12 4.73
CA THR A 47 19.29 -0.09 4.66
C THR A 47 19.90 0.02 3.27
N VAL A 48 20.54 1.15 3.00
CA VAL A 48 21.25 1.41 1.75
C VAL A 48 22.36 0.38 1.53
N GLU A 49 23.12 0.05 2.58
CA GLU A 49 24.23 -0.90 2.53
C GLU A 49 23.75 -2.31 2.15
N GLN A 50 22.58 -2.72 2.67
CA GLN A 50 21.97 -4.01 2.30
C GLN A 50 21.53 -4.01 0.84
N ALA A 51 20.90 -2.93 0.40
CA ALA A 51 20.46 -2.80 -1.00
C ALA A 51 21.62 -2.80 -2.00
N LEU A 52 22.75 -2.17 -1.67
CA LEU A 52 23.93 -2.13 -2.54
C LEU A 52 24.54 -3.51 -2.78
N LYS A 53 24.41 -4.46 -1.85
CA LYS A 53 24.86 -5.84 -2.04
C LYS A 53 24.18 -6.57 -3.19
N ILE A 54 22.97 -6.16 -3.57
CA ILE A 54 22.25 -6.75 -4.71
C ILE A 54 23.01 -6.52 -6.02
N PHE A 55 23.74 -5.40 -6.14
CA PHE A 55 24.51 -5.10 -7.34
C PHE A 55 25.78 -5.94 -7.48
N GLU A 56 26.21 -6.65 -6.43
CA GLU A 56 27.32 -7.60 -6.49
C GLU A 56 26.93 -8.89 -7.22
N ALA A 57 25.65 -9.31 -7.11
CA ALA A 57 25.11 -10.48 -7.80
C ALA A 57 23.65 -10.22 -8.21
N PRO A 58 23.38 -9.36 -9.20
CA PRO A 58 22.04 -8.93 -9.56
C PRO A 58 21.25 -10.08 -10.17
N GLN A 59 19.98 -10.24 -9.72
CA GLN A 59 19.04 -11.18 -10.29
C GLN A 59 17.79 -10.44 -10.74
N LEU A 60 17.45 -10.59 -12.01
CA LEU A 60 16.20 -10.07 -12.57
C LEU A 60 15.05 -11.02 -12.25
N ARG A 61 13.93 -10.45 -11.80
CA ARG A 61 12.68 -11.17 -11.61
C ARG A 61 11.49 -10.31 -11.97
N HIS A 62 10.46 -10.92 -12.49
CA HIS A 62 9.17 -10.25 -12.66
C HIS A 62 8.43 -10.19 -11.33
N VAL A 63 7.85 -9.04 -11.05
CA VAL A 63 7.01 -8.84 -9.86
C VAL A 63 5.64 -8.35 -10.29
N HIS A 64 4.60 -8.87 -9.66
CA HIS A 64 3.26 -8.37 -9.84
C HIS A 64 3.11 -7.04 -9.09
N VAL A 65 2.44 -6.10 -9.68
CA VAL A 65 2.06 -4.82 -9.06
C VAL A 65 0.55 -4.70 -9.01
N GLY A 66 0.03 -3.83 -8.16
CA GLY A 66 -1.39 -3.48 -8.18
C GLY A 66 -1.63 -2.30 -9.12
N ASP A 67 -2.74 -2.34 -9.86
CA ASP A 67 -3.23 -1.22 -10.65
C ASP A 67 -4.60 -0.77 -10.17
N VAL A 68 -4.81 0.53 -10.14
CA VAL A 68 -6.11 1.13 -9.90
C VAL A 68 -6.32 2.30 -10.86
N ASN A 69 -7.15 2.09 -11.86
CA ASN A 69 -7.43 3.07 -12.90
C ASN A 69 -6.16 3.65 -13.58
N GLY A 70 -5.18 2.80 -13.88
CA GLY A 70 -3.91 3.18 -14.49
C GLY A 70 -2.86 3.72 -13.51
N MET A 71 -3.15 3.74 -12.21
CA MET A 71 -2.17 4.11 -11.18
C MET A 71 -1.62 2.86 -10.50
N ILE A 72 -0.32 2.66 -10.62
CA ILE A 72 0.37 1.54 -9.99
C ILE A 72 0.51 1.77 -8.48
N PHE A 73 0.22 0.73 -7.72
CA PHE A 73 0.55 0.69 -6.30
C PHE A 73 1.37 -0.55 -5.95
N LEU A 74 2.34 -0.40 -5.07
CA LEU A 74 3.28 -1.45 -4.67
C LEU A 74 2.93 -2.08 -3.33
N ASN A 75 2.33 -1.32 -2.43
CA ASN A 75 2.07 -1.76 -1.06
C ASN A 75 0.59 -2.01 -0.80
N ASN A 76 -0.22 -0.97 -0.91
CA ASN A 76 -1.65 -1.05 -0.66
C ASN A 76 -2.42 0.11 -1.28
N ILE A 77 -3.72 -0.09 -1.39
CA ILE A 77 -4.69 0.97 -1.61
C ILE A 77 -5.86 0.80 -0.65
N SER A 78 -6.44 1.91 -0.20
CA SER A 78 -7.59 1.91 0.69
C SER A 78 -8.73 2.74 0.14
N PHE A 79 -9.95 2.27 0.36
CA PHE A 79 -11.18 2.92 -0.07
C PHE A 79 -12.06 3.22 1.15
N GLY A 80 -12.76 4.34 1.14
CA GLY A 80 -13.71 4.73 2.16
C GLY A 80 -13.17 5.72 3.17
N ALA A 81 -13.49 5.53 4.45
CA ALA A 81 -13.19 6.47 5.51
C ALA A 81 -11.70 6.80 5.70
N TYR A 82 -10.82 5.84 5.43
CA TYR A 82 -9.39 5.96 5.73
C TYR A 82 -8.65 7.05 4.91
N PRO A 83 -8.82 7.16 3.59
CA PRO A 83 -8.15 8.21 2.81
C PRO A 83 -8.55 9.61 3.24
N GLU A 84 -9.80 9.81 3.62
CA GLU A 84 -10.31 11.10 4.09
C GLU A 84 -9.73 11.48 5.45
N ILE A 85 -9.59 10.51 6.34
CA ILE A 85 -8.94 10.69 7.65
C ILE A 85 -7.47 11.10 7.47
N LEU A 86 -6.74 10.45 6.57
CA LEU A 86 -5.33 10.78 6.29
C LEU A 86 -5.16 12.19 5.70
N LYS A 87 -5.95 12.54 4.68
CA LYS A 87 -5.90 13.88 4.07
C LYS A 87 -6.17 14.99 5.09
N ARG A 88 -7.16 14.79 5.95
CA ARG A 88 -7.50 15.75 7.02
C ARG A 88 -6.45 15.80 8.11
N ARG A 89 -5.85 14.66 8.45
CA ARG A 89 -4.80 14.56 9.47
C ARG A 89 -3.54 15.31 9.04
N GLU A 90 -3.09 15.19 7.78
CA GLU A 90 -1.93 15.94 7.26
C GLU A 90 -2.17 17.45 7.23
N SER A 91 -3.35 17.89 6.80
CA SER A 91 -3.71 19.32 6.80
C SER A 91 -3.84 19.89 8.22
N PHE A 92 -4.31 19.09 9.17
CA PHE A 92 -4.49 19.49 10.56
C PHE A 92 -3.16 19.53 11.33
N TYR A 93 -2.26 18.52 11.13
CA TYR A 93 -0.92 18.52 11.73
C TYR A 93 -0.05 19.66 11.23
N ARG A 94 -0.21 20.07 9.98
CA ARG A 94 0.49 21.22 9.41
C ARG A 94 0.05 22.55 10.03
N ARG A 95 -1.17 22.63 10.53
CA ARG A 95 -1.80 23.86 11.04
C ARG A 95 -1.84 23.97 12.58
N TRP A 96 -1.92 22.86 13.30
CA TRP A 96 -2.24 22.81 14.74
C TRP A 96 -1.31 21.89 15.56
N GLY A 97 -0.30 21.28 14.95
CA GLY A 97 0.62 20.36 15.63
C GLY A 97 -0.01 19.01 16.05
N ARG A 98 0.82 18.14 16.66
CA ARG A 98 0.38 16.85 17.20
C ARG A 98 -0.36 17.05 18.53
N SER A 99 -1.67 17.22 18.51
CA SER A 99 -2.48 17.39 19.71
C SER A 99 -3.50 16.25 19.91
N ARG A 100 -3.91 16.02 21.16
CA ARG A 100 -4.98 15.08 21.51
C ARG A 100 -6.31 15.43 20.82
N VAL A 101 -6.57 16.70 20.59
CA VAL A 101 -7.76 17.18 19.85
C VAL A 101 -7.82 16.65 18.44
N ALA A 102 -6.67 16.52 17.73
CA ALA A 102 -6.61 15.94 16.39
C ALA A 102 -6.99 14.46 16.37
N ALA A 103 -6.65 13.71 17.43
CA ALA A 103 -7.03 12.30 17.56
C ALA A 103 -8.53 12.13 17.77
N TYR A 104 -9.15 12.96 18.64
CA TYR A 104 -10.60 12.94 18.87
C TYR A 104 -11.37 13.36 17.62
N TRP A 105 -10.90 14.38 16.88
CA TRP A 105 -11.54 14.81 15.64
C TRP A 105 -11.45 13.73 14.55
N SER A 106 -10.32 13.04 14.46
CA SER A 106 -10.16 11.90 13.53
C SER A 106 -11.12 10.75 13.85
N ALA A 107 -11.35 10.46 15.15
CA ALA A 107 -12.32 9.46 15.59
C ALA A 107 -13.76 9.87 15.27
N LEU A 108 -14.11 11.14 15.45
CA LEU A 108 -15.44 11.68 15.12
C LEU A 108 -15.73 11.62 13.62
N VAL A 109 -14.73 11.95 12.80
CA VAL A 109 -14.83 11.86 11.33
C VAL A 109 -14.93 10.39 10.88
N ALA A 110 -14.21 9.48 11.52
CA ALA A 110 -14.34 8.04 11.27
C ALA A 110 -15.76 7.53 11.58
N LEU A 111 -16.33 7.95 12.73
CA LEU A 111 -17.72 7.65 13.11
C LEU A 111 -18.74 8.24 12.14
N TRP A 112 -18.50 9.45 11.64
CA TRP A 112 -19.38 10.09 10.66
C TRP A 112 -19.37 9.34 9.32
N ASN A 113 -18.21 8.89 8.88
CA ASN A 113 -18.04 8.14 7.62
C ASN A 113 -18.62 6.71 7.70
N LEU A 114 -18.76 6.13 8.89
CA LEU A 114 -19.51 4.88 9.09
C LEU A 114 -20.98 4.99 8.68
N ARG A 115 -21.54 6.21 8.60
CA ARG A 115 -22.92 6.46 8.15
C ARG A 115 -23.08 6.45 6.62
N HIS A 116 -21.97 6.49 5.86
CA HIS A 116 -21.97 6.46 4.39
C HIS A 116 -21.12 5.27 3.92
N PRO A 117 -21.69 4.05 3.99
CA PRO A 117 -20.93 2.86 3.61
C PRO A 117 -20.62 2.86 2.10
N LEU A 118 -19.48 2.30 1.75
CA LEU A 118 -19.12 1.96 0.38
C LEU A 118 -19.89 0.71 -0.05
N HIS A 119 -20.39 0.72 -1.28
CA HIS A 119 -20.89 -0.48 -1.95
C HIS A 119 -19.81 -0.94 -2.93
N LEU A 120 -19.24 -2.10 -2.66
CA LEU A 120 -18.16 -2.68 -3.47
C LEU A 120 -18.66 -3.93 -4.17
N THR A 121 -18.36 -4.03 -5.44
CA THR A 121 -18.47 -5.29 -6.19
C THR A 121 -17.05 -5.79 -6.44
N VAL A 122 -16.74 -6.95 -5.90
CA VAL A 122 -15.46 -7.61 -6.08
C VAL A 122 -15.66 -8.78 -7.03
N ARG A 123 -14.99 -8.73 -8.17
CA ARG A 123 -14.96 -9.84 -9.10
C ARG A 123 -13.66 -10.61 -8.92
N ALA A 124 -13.78 -11.84 -8.47
CA ALA A 124 -12.66 -12.74 -8.30
C ALA A 124 -13.05 -14.14 -8.75
N GLU A 125 -12.16 -14.83 -9.46
CA GLU A 125 -12.37 -16.20 -9.95
C GLU A 125 -13.70 -16.39 -10.72
N GLY A 126 -14.09 -15.38 -11.49
CA GLY A 126 -15.33 -15.39 -12.28
C GLY A 126 -16.61 -15.22 -11.47
N ARG A 127 -16.52 -14.89 -10.18
CA ARG A 127 -17.67 -14.66 -9.30
C ARG A 127 -17.71 -13.21 -8.81
N ASP A 128 -18.89 -12.62 -8.83
CA ASP A 128 -19.15 -11.31 -8.27
C ASP A 128 -19.60 -11.44 -6.82
N GLN A 129 -18.92 -10.73 -5.94
CA GLN A 129 -19.27 -10.64 -4.51
C GLN A 129 -19.56 -9.17 -4.17
N HIS A 130 -20.65 -8.93 -3.46
CA HIS A 130 -21.07 -7.58 -3.07
C HIS A 130 -20.83 -7.36 -1.59
N PHE A 131 -20.17 -6.25 -1.28
CA PHE A 131 -19.88 -5.86 0.08
C PHE A 131 -20.37 -4.45 0.37
N THR A 132 -20.88 -4.26 1.56
CA THR A 132 -21.19 -2.93 2.11
C THR A 132 -20.29 -2.70 3.31
N THR A 133 -19.41 -1.72 3.21
CA THR A 133 -18.38 -1.47 4.23
C THR A 133 -18.02 0.00 4.34
N ALA A 134 -17.56 0.42 5.49
CA ALA A 134 -17.01 1.77 5.68
C ALA A 134 -15.52 1.86 5.22
N LEU A 135 -14.83 0.71 5.12
CA LEU A 135 -13.41 0.64 4.80
C LEU A 135 -13.10 -0.65 4.07
N ALA A 136 -12.45 -0.54 2.92
CA ALA A 136 -11.79 -1.64 2.24
C ALA A 136 -10.31 -1.30 2.06
N PHE A 137 -9.47 -2.31 2.23
CA PHE A 137 -8.02 -2.20 2.12
C PHE A 137 -7.54 -3.35 1.21
N VAL A 138 -6.89 -3.00 0.12
CA VAL A 138 -6.29 -3.98 -0.80
C VAL A 138 -4.78 -3.93 -0.62
N ALA A 139 -4.21 -5.02 -0.13
CA ALA A 139 -2.78 -5.13 0.11
C ALA A 139 -2.08 -5.90 -1.00
N LYS A 140 -0.89 -5.42 -1.36
CA LYS A 140 0.06 -6.05 -2.27
C LYS A 140 1.39 -6.35 -1.58
N SER A 141 1.63 -5.79 -0.40
CA SER A 141 2.83 -6.02 0.41
C SER A 141 2.56 -7.08 1.48
N ALA A 142 3.27 -8.21 1.41
CA ALA A 142 3.22 -9.25 2.43
C ALA A 142 3.87 -8.77 3.74
N VAL A 143 5.00 -8.07 3.64
CA VAL A 143 5.71 -7.49 4.79
C VAL A 143 4.82 -6.51 5.55
N GLN A 144 4.01 -5.72 4.84
CA GLN A 144 3.07 -4.80 5.47
C GLN A 144 1.99 -5.55 6.24
N LEU A 145 1.41 -6.63 5.67
CA LEU A 145 0.42 -7.45 6.35
C LEU A 145 0.99 -8.09 7.61
N ASP A 146 2.19 -8.68 7.54
CA ASP A 146 2.88 -9.25 8.70
C ASP A 146 3.14 -8.19 9.78
N THR A 147 3.60 -7.00 9.39
CA THR A 147 3.87 -5.90 10.32
C THR A 147 2.62 -5.47 11.10
N PHE A 148 1.46 -5.54 10.47
CA PHE A 148 0.18 -5.21 11.11
C PHE A 148 -0.52 -6.41 11.76
N GLY A 149 0.04 -7.61 11.68
CA GLY A 149 -0.57 -8.85 12.17
C GLY A 149 -1.86 -9.20 11.42
N LEU A 150 -1.92 -8.89 10.12
CA LEU A 150 -3.08 -9.15 9.26
C LEU A 150 -2.87 -10.43 8.47
N GLU A 151 -3.95 -11.16 8.25
CA GLU A 151 -3.95 -12.38 7.45
C GLU A 151 -3.76 -12.11 5.95
N GLY A 152 -3.29 -13.12 5.21
CA GLY A 152 -3.19 -13.09 3.75
C GLY A 152 -1.78 -12.84 3.20
N ALA A 153 -0.77 -12.66 4.06
CA ALA A 153 0.61 -12.42 3.64
C ALA A 153 1.16 -13.52 2.72
N ASP A 154 0.88 -14.79 3.01
CA ASP A 154 1.36 -15.92 2.19
C ASP A 154 0.77 -15.88 0.79
N ARG A 155 -0.53 -15.59 0.65
CA ARG A 155 -1.18 -15.42 -0.64
C ARG A 155 -0.60 -14.23 -1.42
N VAL A 156 -0.26 -13.15 -0.73
CA VAL A 156 0.40 -12.00 -1.37
C VAL A 156 1.79 -12.37 -1.89
N ARG A 157 2.56 -13.20 -1.17
CA ARG A 157 3.84 -13.75 -1.65
C ARG A 157 3.68 -14.62 -2.89
N GLU A 158 2.56 -15.34 -3.00
CA GLU A 158 2.20 -16.13 -4.18
C GLU A 158 1.72 -15.27 -5.37
N GLY A 159 1.71 -13.94 -5.26
CA GLY A 159 1.32 -13.01 -6.33
C GLY A 159 -0.13 -12.55 -6.30
N HIS A 160 -0.91 -12.93 -5.29
CA HIS A 160 -2.29 -12.48 -5.12
C HIS A 160 -2.38 -11.08 -4.48
N LEU A 161 -3.57 -10.50 -4.51
CA LEU A 161 -3.93 -9.34 -3.70
C LEU A 161 -4.74 -9.82 -2.50
N ALA A 162 -4.49 -9.24 -1.33
CA ALA A 162 -5.32 -9.47 -0.15
C ALA A 162 -6.33 -8.34 0.00
N LEU A 163 -7.62 -8.68 -0.02
CA LEU A 163 -8.71 -7.74 0.24
C LEU A 163 -9.20 -7.88 1.67
N LEU A 164 -9.00 -6.84 2.45
CA LEU A 164 -9.49 -6.74 3.82
C LEU A 164 -10.68 -5.76 3.89
N ILE A 165 -11.79 -6.22 4.45
CA ILE A 165 -13.03 -5.47 4.53
C ILE A 165 -13.42 -5.32 5.99
N ALA A 166 -13.58 -4.08 6.44
CA ALA A 166 -14.10 -3.81 7.76
C ALA A 166 -15.58 -4.17 7.80
N ARG A 167 -15.95 -5.20 8.57
CA ARG A 167 -17.36 -5.54 8.79
C ARG A 167 -17.94 -4.62 9.85
N ALA A 168 -19.02 -3.95 9.52
CA ALA A 168 -19.82 -3.28 10.54
C ALA A 168 -20.34 -4.35 11.53
N ARG A 169 -19.95 -4.24 12.80
CA ARG A 169 -20.55 -5.07 13.85
C ARG A 169 -22.01 -4.66 13.94
N LYS A 170 -22.94 -5.58 13.67
CA LYS A 170 -24.35 -5.32 13.98
C LYS A 170 -24.44 -5.06 15.49
N PRO A 171 -25.18 -4.02 15.91
CA PRO A 171 -25.41 -3.75 17.32
C PRO A 171 -26.14 -4.92 18.00
#